data_f3517936409801a2963a446bb1c40b1c
#
_entry.id   f3517936409801a2963a446bb1c40b1c
#
_cell.length_a   1.000
_cell.length_b   1.000
_cell.length_c   1.000
_cell.angle_alpha   90.00
_cell.angle_beta   90.00
_cell.angle_gamma   90.00
#
_symmetry.space_group_name_H-M   'P 1'
#
loop_
_entity.id
_entity.type
_entity.pdbx_description
1 polymer ?
#
loop_
_entity_poly.entity_id
_entity_poly.type
_entity_poly.pdbx_seq_one_letter_code
_entity_poly.pdbx_strand_id
1 'polypeptide(L)'
;MANFNKVFDDIKDQVGGLAEKDLKDFSSQGKQDADTFLTQSRSKLEKWMQLLADKKIDEDEFRWLVESQKAAAQMEALRKANAGTMQIEKFRDSVLQIVVKTAITAAIAAI
;
A
#
# COMPACT_ATOMS: atom_id res chain seq x y z
N MET A 1 12.55 8.00 16.08
CA MET A 1 12.14 8.35 14.71
C MET A 1 11.77 7.10 13.95
N ALA A 2 10.62 7.12 13.26
CA ALA A 2 10.20 5.94 12.50
C ALA A 2 11.13 5.70 11.31
N ASN A 3 11.50 4.44 11.09
CA ASN A 3 12.30 4.06 9.94
C ASN A 3 11.37 3.71 8.76
N PHE A 4 11.12 4.69 7.91
CA PHE A 4 10.18 4.52 6.80
C PHE A 4 10.66 3.49 5.77
N ASN A 5 11.97 3.34 5.58
CA ASN A 5 12.50 2.32 4.67
C ASN A 5 12.07 0.93 5.13
N LYS A 6 12.16 0.66 6.42
CA LYS A 6 11.73 -0.61 6.99
C LYS A 6 10.22 -0.81 6.84
N VAL A 7 9.44 0.25 7.06
CA VAL A 7 7.98 0.19 6.88
C VAL A 7 7.63 -0.17 5.45
N PHE A 8 8.29 0.45 4.46
CA PHE A 8 8.06 0.14 3.06
C PHE A 8 8.50 -1.28 2.70
N ASP A 9 9.61 -1.75 3.26
CA ASP A 9 10.04 -3.13 3.04
C ASP A 9 9.01 -4.12 3.60
N ASP A 10 8.47 -3.87 4.79
CA ASP A 10 7.43 -4.69 5.38
C ASP A 10 6.16 -4.69 4.51
N ILE A 11 5.77 -3.54 4.01
CA ILE A 11 4.61 -3.42 3.11
C ILE A 11 4.84 -4.24 1.85
N LYS A 12 6.01 -4.12 1.22
CA LYS A 12 6.35 -4.87 0.01
C LYS A 12 6.32 -6.38 0.24
N ASP A 13 6.86 -6.84 1.37
CA ASP A 13 6.84 -8.26 1.71
C ASP A 13 5.42 -8.78 1.87
N GLN A 14 4.57 -8.05 2.59
CA GLN A 14 3.18 -8.44 2.79
C GLN A 14 2.40 -8.45 1.48
N VAL A 15 2.60 -7.44 0.65
CA VAL A 15 1.93 -7.34 -0.65
C VAL A 15 2.41 -8.45 -1.59
N GLY A 16 3.70 -8.77 -1.55
CA GLY A 16 4.25 -9.88 -2.33
C GLY A 16 3.58 -11.22 -1.97
N GLY A 17 3.45 -11.50 -0.68
CA GLY A 17 2.75 -12.70 -0.21
C GLY A 17 1.28 -12.72 -0.59
N LEU A 18 0.62 -11.58 -0.50
CA LEU A 18 -0.78 -11.43 -0.91
C LEU A 18 -0.95 -11.69 -2.42
N ALA A 19 -0.06 -11.14 -3.25
CA ALA A 19 -0.11 -11.34 -4.69
C ALA A 19 0.04 -12.82 -5.04
N GLU A 20 0.97 -13.53 -4.41
CA GLU A 20 1.16 -14.95 -4.64
C GLU A 20 -0.07 -15.76 -4.24
N LYS A 21 -0.69 -15.41 -3.12
CA LYS A 21 -1.85 -16.13 -2.60
C LYS A 21 -3.12 -15.84 -3.41
N ASP A 22 -3.39 -14.57 -3.69
CA ASP A 22 -4.68 -14.14 -4.24
C ASP A 22 -4.69 -14.04 -5.76
N LEU A 23 -3.56 -13.75 -6.37
CA LEU A 23 -3.47 -13.54 -7.83
C LEU A 23 -2.90 -14.75 -8.58
N LYS A 24 -2.22 -15.65 -7.91
CA LYS A 24 -1.67 -16.88 -8.49
C LYS A 24 -0.90 -16.60 -9.80
N ASP A 25 -1.49 -16.91 -10.95
CA ASP A 25 -0.86 -16.73 -12.25
C ASP A 25 -0.53 -15.26 -12.58
N PHE A 26 -1.20 -14.33 -11.90
CA PHE A 26 -0.98 -12.89 -12.06
C PHE A 26 -0.13 -12.29 -10.94
N SER A 27 0.52 -13.12 -10.13
CA SER A 27 1.30 -12.63 -8.97
C SER A 27 2.42 -11.69 -9.39
N SER A 28 3.11 -11.98 -10.49
CA SER A 28 4.19 -11.14 -11.00
C SER A 28 3.67 -9.75 -11.38
N GLN A 29 2.55 -9.68 -12.08
CA GLN A 29 1.92 -8.42 -12.47
C GLN A 29 1.41 -7.65 -11.24
N GLY A 30 0.85 -8.37 -10.27
CA GLY A 30 0.41 -7.76 -9.02
C GLY A 30 1.55 -7.13 -8.23
N LYS A 31 2.67 -7.82 -8.12
CA LYS A 31 3.87 -7.29 -7.45
C LYS A 31 4.38 -6.05 -8.17
N GLN A 32 4.42 -6.08 -9.50
CA GLN A 32 4.84 -4.95 -10.32
C GLN A 32 3.95 -3.74 -10.09
N ASP A 33 2.63 -3.93 -10.13
CA ASP A 33 1.67 -2.85 -9.94
C ASP A 33 1.72 -2.26 -8.54
N ALA A 34 1.87 -3.10 -7.53
CA ALA A 34 2.01 -2.65 -6.15
C ALA A 34 3.30 -1.85 -5.97
N ASP A 35 4.41 -2.33 -6.51
CA ASP A 35 5.69 -1.65 -6.44
C ASP A 35 5.64 -0.29 -7.13
N THR A 36 5.01 -0.21 -8.29
CA THR A 36 4.81 1.04 -9.02
C THR A 36 4.00 2.04 -8.16
N PHE A 37 2.90 1.58 -7.56
CA PHE A 37 2.09 2.43 -6.70
C PHE A 37 2.89 2.94 -5.50
N LEU A 38 3.58 2.05 -4.80
CA LEU A 38 4.37 2.42 -3.62
C LEU A 38 5.49 3.41 -3.98
N THR A 39 6.16 3.19 -5.11
CA THR A 39 7.22 4.09 -5.57
C THR A 39 6.68 5.48 -5.91
N GLN A 40 5.57 5.54 -6.62
CA GLN A 40 4.95 6.81 -7.00
C GLN A 40 4.37 7.57 -5.82
N SER A 41 3.86 6.85 -4.83
CA SER A 41 3.19 7.43 -3.66
C SER A 41 4.12 7.62 -2.47
N ARG A 42 5.37 7.18 -2.56
CA ARG A 42 6.29 7.12 -1.43
C ARG A 42 6.43 8.45 -0.68
N SER A 43 6.66 9.54 -1.39
CA SER A 43 6.80 10.87 -0.79
C SER A 43 5.58 11.26 0.04
N LYS A 44 4.39 11.06 -0.51
CA LYS A 44 3.13 11.38 0.18
C LYS A 44 2.94 10.49 1.39
N LEU A 45 3.18 9.19 1.24
CA LEU A 45 3.02 8.23 2.33
C LEU A 45 3.98 8.53 3.48
N GLU A 46 5.24 8.85 3.19
CA GLU A 46 6.21 9.24 4.21
C GLU A 46 5.76 10.48 4.98
N LYS A 47 5.30 11.48 4.25
CA LYS A 47 4.79 12.71 4.86
C LYS A 47 3.63 12.43 5.80
N TRP A 48 2.66 11.65 5.35
CA TRP A 48 1.48 11.34 6.15
C TRP A 48 1.83 10.45 7.35
N MET A 49 2.74 9.49 7.19
CA MET A 49 3.24 8.68 8.29
C MET A 49 3.93 9.53 9.35
N GLN A 50 4.71 10.53 8.92
CA GLN A 50 5.36 11.45 9.84
C GLN A 50 4.32 12.29 10.61
N LEU A 51 3.30 12.79 9.92
CA LEU A 51 2.22 13.54 10.55
C LEU A 51 1.48 12.68 11.57
N LEU A 52 1.25 11.41 11.26
CA LEU A 52 0.61 10.48 12.17
C LEU A 52 1.49 10.23 13.41
N ALA A 53 2.79 9.98 13.22
CA ALA A 53 3.74 9.78 14.31
C ALA A 53 3.84 11.00 15.21
N ASP A 54 3.77 12.20 14.64
CA ASP A 54 3.82 13.47 15.36
C ASP A 54 2.47 13.87 15.96
N LYS A 55 1.45 13.03 15.81
CA LYS A 55 0.08 13.25 16.32
C LYS A 55 -0.59 14.49 15.73
N LYS A 56 -0.18 14.91 14.52
CA LYS A 56 -0.79 16.03 13.82
C LYS A 56 -2.02 15.62 13.04
N ILE A 57 -2.14 14.33 12.73
CA ILE A 57 -3.35 13.72 12.18
C ILE A 57 -3.65 12.46 12.98
N ASP A 58 -4.93 12.04 13.00
CA ASP A 58 -5.33 10.80 13.65
C ASP A 58 -5.34 9.63 12.67
N GLU A 59 -5.65 8.43 13.17
CA GLU A 59 -5.68 7.21 12.35
C GLU A 59 -6.73 7.29 11.26
N ASP A 60 -7.91 7.87 11.53
CA ASP A 60 -8.98 8.00 10.56
C ASP A 60 -8.59 8.94 9.42
N GLU A 61 -7.94 10.06 9.75
CA GLU A 61 -7.43 10.99 8.76
C GLU A 61 -6.34 10.35 7.90
N PHE A 62 -5.44 9.59 8.53
CA PHE A 62 -4.40 8.86 7.80
C PHE A 62 -5.02 7.86 6.82
N ARG A 63 -5.98 7.08 7.29
CA ARG A 63 -6.70 6.11 6.44
C ARG A 63 -7.36 6.80 5.25
N TRP A 64 -8.04 7.89 5.50
CA TRP A 64 -8.69 8.66 4.44
C TRP A 64 -7.70 9.16 3.40
N LEU A 65 -6.54 9.68 3.84
CA LEU A 65 -5.50 10.14 2.93
C LEU A 65 -4.95 9.00 2.05
N VAL A 66 -4.69 7.85 2.66
CA VAL A 66 -4.22 6.68 1.89
C VAL A 66 -5.27 6.23 0.89
N GLU A 67 -6.52 6.13 1.31
CA GLU A 67 -7.62 5.73 0.43
C GLU A 67 -7.83 6.73 -0.72
N SER A 68 -7.51 8.01 -0.52
CA SER A 68 -7.60 9.01 -1.58
C SER A 68 -6.62 8.73 -2.73
N GLN A 69 -5.60 7.91 -2.51
CA GLN A 69 -4.65 7.50 -3.54
C GLN A 69 -5.16 6.32 -4.38
N LYS A 70 -6.35 5.83 -4.14
CA LYS A 70 -6.95 4.71 -4.86
C LYS A 70 -6.92 4.91 -6.38
N ALA A 71 -7.22 6.12 -6.84
CA ALA A 71 -7.20 6.44 -8.26
C ALA A 71 -5.79 6.37 -8.87
N ALA A 72 -4.75 6.60 -8.07
CA ALA A 72 -3.36 6.50 -8.53
C ALA A 72 -2.90 5.05 -8.66
N ALA A 73 -3.56 4.12 -7.97
CA ALA A 73 -3.25 2.70 -8.04
C ALA A 73 -3.98 2.07 -9.25
N GLN A 74 -3.49 2.35 -10.46
CA GLN A 74 -4.17 1.98 -11.71
C GLN A 74 -4.09 0.50 -12.06
N MET A 75 -3.13 -0.22 -11.50
CA MET A 75 -2.96 -1.67 -11.72
C MET A 75 -2.86 -2.04 -13.20
N GLU A 76 -2.04 -1.30 -13.95
CA GLU A 76 -1.91 -1.46 -15.40
C GLU A 76 -1.40 -2.82 -15.84
N ALA A 77 -0.40 -3.38 -15.15
CA ALA A 77 0.15 -4.68 -15.53
C ALA A 77 -0.89 -5.78 -15.41
N LEU A 78 -1.72 -5.73 -14.36
CA LEU A 78 -2.82 -6.68 -14.18
C LEU A 78 -3.88 -6.51 -15.27
N ARG A 79 -4.20 -5.28 -15.64
CA ARG A 79 -5.17 -5.01 -16.70
C ARG A 79 -4.68 -5.52 -18.05
N LYS A 80 -3.42 -5.26 -18.38
CA LYS A 80 -2.80 -5.73 -19.61
C LYS A 80 -2.72 -7.25 -19.68
N ALA A 81 -2.58 -7.91 -18.55
CA ALA A 81 -2.57 -9.37 -18.45
C ALA A 81 -3.96 -9.99 -18.48
N ASN A 82 -5.01 -9.16 -18.56
CA ASN A 82 -6.41 -9.60 -18.60
C ASN A 82 -6.88 -10.27 -17.29
N ALA A 83 -6.33 -9.87 -16.17
CA ALA A 83 -6.87 -10.29 -14.87
C ALA A 83 -8.30 -9.76 -14.72
N GLY A 84 -9.14 -10.48 -13.98
CA GLY A 84 -10.54 -10.11 -13.79
C GLY A 84 -10.68 -8.77 -13.07
N THR A 85 -11.64 -7.95 -13.47
CA THR A 85 -11.87 -6.62 -12.88
C THR A 85 -12.07 -6.69 -11.37
N MET A 86 -12.89 -7.62 -10.89
CA MET A 86 -13.13 -7.80 -9.46
C MET A 86 -11.85 -8.23 -8.73
N GLN A 87 -11.06 -9.07 -9.34
CA GLN A 87 -9.80 -9.54 -8.79
C GLN A 87 -8.80 -8.37 -8.65
N ILE A 88 -8.73 -7.51 -9.68
CA ILE A 88 -7.88 -6.33 -9.68
C ILE A 88 -8.29 -5.36 -8.56
N GLU A 89 -9.58 -5.07 -8.46
CA GLU A 89 -10.11 -4.14 -7.45
C GLU A 89 -9.88 -4.66 -6.03
N LYS A 90 -10.12 -5.94 -5.82
CA LYS A 90 -9.89 -6.57 -4.52
C LYS A 90 -8.43 -6.51 -4.12
N PHE A 91 -7.52 -6.80 -5.06
CA PHE A 91 -6.09 -6.73 -4.81
C PHE A 91 -5.66 -5.29 -4.48
N ARG A 92 -6.12 -4.32 -5.29
CA ARG A 92 -5.83 -2.89 -5.05
C ARG A 92 -6.27 -2.47 -3.64
N ASP A 93 -7.51 -2.80 -3.27
CA ASP A 93 -8.06 -2.42 -1.98
C ASP A 93 -7.28 -3.08 -0.84
N SER A 94 -6.86 -4.33 -1.03
CA SER A 94 -6.05 -5.04 -0.05
C SER A 94 -4.66 -4.41 0.11
N VAL A 95 -4.06 -3.94 -0.97
CA VAL A 95 -2.78 -3.22 -0.92
C VAL A 95 -2.92 -1.96 -0.08
N LEU A 96 -3.98 -1.18 -0.29
CA LEU A 96 -4.24 0.03 0.49
C LEU A 96 -4.43 -0.29 1.97
N GLN A 97 -5.14 -1.37 2.30
CA GLN A 97 -5.33 -1.80 3.69
C GLN A 97 -4.02 -2.22 4.35
N ILE A 98 -3.14 -2.91 3.62
CA ILE A 98 -1.82 -3.27 4.13
C ILE A 98 -1.01 -2.02 4.45
N VAL A 99 -1.03 -1.02 3.56
CA VAL A 99 -0.34 0.26 3.79
C VAL A 99 -0.85 0.92 5.06
N VAL A 100 -2.17 1.05 5.19
CA VAL A 100 -2.79 1.69 6.36
C VAL A 100 -2.41 0.96 7.64
N LYS A 101 -2.61 -0.35 7.69
CA LYS A 101 -2.38 -1.15 8.89
C LYS A 101 -0.91 -1.13 9.31
N THR A 102 -0.01 -1.34 8.36
CA THR A 102 1.42 -1.41 8.64
C THR A 102 1.94 -0.05 9.11
N ALA A 103 1.52 1.02 8.45
CA ALA A 103 1.94 2.38 8.80
C ALA A 103 1.42 2.80 10.19
N ILE A 104 0.18 2.50 10.50
CA ILE A 104 -0.40 2.83 11.81
C ILE A 104 0.35 2.07 12.91
N THR A 105 0.61 0.79 12.72
CA THR A 105 1.35 -0.03 13.68
C THR A 105 2.74 0.55 13.92
N ALA A 106 3.44 0.93 12.85
CA ALA A 106 4.77 1.51 12.95
C ALA A 106 4.76 2.88 13.65
N ALA A 107 3.77 3.72 13.35
CA ALA A 107 3.64 5.04 13.97
C ALA A 107 3.37 4.92 15.48
N ILE A 108 2.52 3.99 15.88
CA ILE A 108 2.24 3.74 17.30
C ILE A 108 3.50 3.24 18.00
N ALA A 109 4.25 2.35 17.38
CA ALA A 109 5.49 1.82 17.95
C ALA A 109 6.57 2.89 18.10
N ALA A 110 6.53 3.94 17.27
CA ALA A 110 7.50 5.04 17.31
C ALA A 110 7.23 6.05 18.43
N ILE A 111 6.05 5.99 19.03
CA ILE A 111 5.64 6.84 20.13
C ILE A 111 6.14 6.25 21.45
#